data_87ee4b6e85801c9503271d49ca1f7b77
#
_entry.id   87ee4b6e85801c9503271d49ca1f7b77
#
_cell.length_a   1.000
_cell.length_b   1.000
_cell.length_c   1.000
_cell.angle_alpha   90.00
_cell.angle_beta   90.00
_cell.angle_gamma   90.00
#
_symmetry.space_group_name_H-M   'P 1'
#
loop_
_entity.id
_entity.type
_entity.pdbx_description
1 polymer ?
#
loop_
_entity_poly.entity_id
_entity_poly.type
_entity_poly.pdbx_seq_one_letter_code
_entity_poly.pdbx_strand_id
1 'polypeptide(L)'
;MNKKPARGASAGESAWNRARSLGTLLGRLASLGHPALEDRNPMFRPADAEFPDRRAERKLRLLMCACCRRVWDVLPEPARAAVEAVEKLADENLPDKELDAVESAAYRAVPQSVWMVESHPHQAGRWTAAAFVQDVIGYTPRCLRAARVTKEEQAAEEQAQCDLCRDIFGNPYRPVAFDAAWRTSTAVSLASQMYESRDFGTMPILADALQDAGCGDKDVLDHCRDEKQVHVRGCWVVDLVLGKS
;
A
#
# COMPACT_ATOMS: atom_id res chain seq x y z
N MET A 1 -7.34 -7.28 -38.43
CA MET A 1 -7.31 -6.83 -37.03
C MET A 1 -8.26 -7.73 -36.22
N ASN A 2 -7.71 -8.76 -35.55
CA ASN A 2 -8.50 -9.68 -34.73
C ASN A 2 -8.69 -9.05 -33.34
N LYS A 3 -9.87 -8.50 -33.06
CA LYS A 3 -10.27 -8.15 -31.69
C LYS A 3 -10.36 -9.46 -30.87
N LYS A 4 -9.39 -9.68 -29.96
CA LYS A 4 -9.50 -10.69 -28.93
C LYS A 4 -10.79 -10.42 -28.12
N PRO A 5 -11.68 -11.42 -27.91
CA PRO A 5 -12.88 -11.22 -27.11
C PRO A 5 -12.46 -10.85 -25.68
N ALA A 6 -13.18 -9.90 -25.07
CA ALA A 6 -13.01 -9.55 -23.68
C ALA A 6 -13.19 -10.83 -22.84
N ARG A 7 -12.12 -11.30 -22.20
CA ARG A 7 -12.20 -12.44 -21.30
C ARG A 7 -13.04 -12.02 -20.09
N GLY A 8 -14.13 -12.73 -19.83
CA GLY A 8 -14.87 -12.56 -18.58
C GLY A 8 -13.94 -12.74 -17.38
N ALA A 9 -14.20 -11.97 -16.29
CA ALA A 9 -13.39 -12.04 -15.08
C ALA A 9 -13.36 -13.48 -14.53
N SER A 10 -12.16 -13.97 -14.18
CA SER A 10 -12.01 -15.27 -13.52
C SER A 10 -12.72 -15.28 -12.16
N ALA A 11 -12.99 -16.47 -11.62
CA ALA A 11 -13.56 -16.59 -10.26
C ALA A 11 -12.67 -15.90 -9.20
N GLY A 12 -11.35 -16.03 -9.35
CA GLY A 12 -10.35 -15.35 -8.49
C GLY A 12 -10.40 -13.84 -8.61
N GLU A 13 -10.44 -13.32 -9.83
CA GLU A 13 -10.57 -11.90 -10.11
C GLU A 13 -11.88 -11.32 -9.57
N SER A 14 -12.99 -12.02 -9.83
CA SER A 14 -14.30 -11.63 -9.30
C SER A 14 -14.32 -11.59 -7.77
N ALA A 15 -13.60 -12.50 -7.11
CA ALA A 15 -13.49 -12.52 -5.67
C ALA A 15 -12.53 -11.44 -5.14
N TRP A 16 -11.47 -11.09 -5.87
CA TRP A 16 -10.61 -9.93 -5.59
C TRP A 16 -11.41 -8.63 -5.60
N ASN A 17 -12.18 -8.41 -6.67
CA ASN A 17 -12.97 -7.18 -6.84
C ASN A 17 -14.08 -7.04 -5.79
N ARG A 18 -14.65 -8.15 -5.31
CA ARG A 18 -15.73 -8.15 -4.29
C ARG A 18 -15.24 -8.20 -2.86
N ALA A 19 -13.94 -8.40 -2.62
CA ALA A 19 -13.43 -8.49 -1.24
C ALA A 19 -13.69 -7.20 -0.45
N ARG A 20 -14.16 -7.37 0.77
CA ARG A 20 -14.51 -6.30 1.71
C ARG A 20 -13.63 -6.30 2.95
N SER A 21 -12.61 -7.13 2.99
CA SER A 21 -11.67 -7.24 4.09
C SER A 21 -10.25 -7.27 3.55
N LEU A 22 -9.39 -6.44 4.12
CA LEU A 22 -7.97 -6.39 3.76
C LEU A 22 -7.30 -7.76 3.96
N GLY A 23 -7.63 -8.48 5.04
CA GLY A 23 -7.12 -9.83 5.29
C GLY A 23 -7.44 -10.81 4.15
N THR A 24 -8.62 -10.69 3.55
CA THR A 24 -9.00 -11.49 2.37
C THR A 24 -8.14 -11.15 1.15
N LEU A 25 -7.86 -9.87 0.89
CA LEU A 25 -7.01 -9.44 -0.22
C LEU A 25 -5.57 -9.91 -0.04
N LEU A 26 -5.02 -9.70 1.15
CA LEU A 26 -3.65 -10.14 1.46
C LEU A 26 -3.52 -11.67 1.39
N GLY A 27 -4.51 -12.43 1.88
CA GLY A 27 -4.54 -13.89 1.75
C GLY A 27 -4.57 -14.36 0.29
N ARG A 28 -5.21 -13.60 -0.61
CA ARG A 28 -5.19 -13.89 -2.05
C ARG A 28 -3.85 -13.60 -2.69
N LEU A 29 -3.22 -12.48 -2.35
CA LEU A 29 -1.86 -12.17 -2.80
C LEU A 29 -0.89 -13.28 -2.36
N ALA A 30 -0.99 -13.74 -1.10
CA ALA A 30 -0.21 -14.86 -0.60
C ALA A 30 -0.45 -16.15 -1.40
N SER A 31 -1.72 -16.49 -1.71
CA SER A 31 -2.05 -17.68 -2.49
C SER A 31 -1.60 -17.64 -3.95
N LEU A 32 -1.28 -16.44 -4.45
CA LEU A 32 -0.71 -16.22 -5.78
C LEU A 32 0.83 -16.19 -5.76
N GLY A 33 1.46 -16.48 -4.62
CA GLY A 33 2.91 -16.51 -4.48
C GLY A 33 3.55 -15.13 -4.36
N HIS A 34 2.84 -14.16 -3.75
CA HIS A 34 3.47 -12.86 -3.51
C HIS A 34 4.59 -13.00 -2.46
N PRO A 35 5.87 -12.69 -2.82
CA PRO A 35 7.04 -13.08 -2.01
C PRO A 35 6.99 -12.57 -0.56
N ALA A 36 6.48 -11.35 -0.35
CA ALA A 36 6.34 -10.78 1.00
C ALA A 36 5.26 -11.46 1.86
N LEU A 37 4.51 -12.40 1.30
CA LEU A 37 3.34 -13.01 1.92
C LEU A 37 3.41 -14.54 1.98
N GLU A 38 4.45 -15.16 1.40
CA GLU A 38 4.57 -16.61 1.29
C GLU A 38 4.84 -17.32 2.62
N ASP A 39 5.49 -16.68 3.59
CA ASP A 39 5.95 -17.35 4.82
C ASP A 39 5.31 -16.75 6.08
N ARG A 40 4.03 -17.09 6.33
CA ARG A 40 3.21 -16.46 7.37
C ARG A 40 2.80 -17.37 8.51
N ASN A 41 3.77 -17.86 9.23
CA ASN A 41 3.52 -18.21 10.62
C ASN A 41 4.44 -17.38 11.53
N PRO A 42 3.99 -16.22 12.04
CA PRO A 42 4.84 -15.35 12.85
C PRO A 42 5.35 -16.02 14.15
N MET A 43 4.71 -17.13 14.55
CA MET A 43 5.08 -17.86 15.77
C MET A 43 6.23 -18.85 15.59
N PHE A 44 6.68 -19.13 14.35
CA PHE A 44 7.68 -20.17 14.07
C PHE A 44 8.78 -19.73 13.10
N ARG A 45 9.08 -18.44 13.01
CA ARG A 45 10.24 -18.03 12.23
C ARG A 45 11.53 -18.38 12.97
N PRO A 46 12.43 -19.21 12.40
CA PRO A 46 13.74 -19.44 12.98
C PRO A 46 14.51 -18.14 13.13
N ALA A 47 15.29 -17.97 14.20
CA ALA A 47 16.07 -16.76 14.47
C ALA A 47 17.14 -16.48 13.39
N ASP A 48 17.43 -17.44 12.53
CA ASP A 48 18.38 -17.44 11.43
C ASP A 48 17.74 -17.34 10.03
N ALA A 49 16.41 -17.17 9.95
CA ALA A 49 15.75 -16.99 8.67
C ALA A 49 16.20 -15.68 8.01
N GLU A 50 16.72 -15.76 6.79
CA GLU A 50 17.02 -14.59 5.98
C GLU A 50 15.76 -13.73 5.83
N PHE A 51 15.93 -12.40 5.92
CA PHE A 51 14.82 -11.47 5.72
C PHE A 51 14.34 -11.58 4.27
N PRO A 52 13.01 -11.64 4.05
CA PRO A 52 12.46 -11.60 2.70
C PRO A 52 12.98 -10.36 1.95
N ASP A 53 13.08 -10.47 0.63
CA ASP A 53 13.55 -9.39 -0.22
C ASP A 53 12.90 -8.05 0.18
N ARG A 54 13.74 -7.06 0.51
CA ARG A 54 13.28 -5.73 0.94
C ARG A 54 12.33 -5.08 -0.09
N ARG A 55 12.45 -5.44 -1.38
CA ARG A 55 11.56 -4.97 -2.44
C ARG A 55 10.17 -5.59 -2.33
N ALA A 56 10.08 -6.86 -1.99
CA ALA A 56 8.81 -7.54 -1.78
C ALA A 56 8.01 -6.92 -0.62
N GLU A 57 8.71 -6.39 0.40
CA GLU A 57 8.11 -5.72 1.54
C GLU A 57 7.68 -4.26 1.26
N ARG A 58 8.28 -3.61 0.23
CA ARG A 58 8.04 -2.19 -0.06
C ARG A 58 6.55 -1.85 -0.16
N LYS A 59 5.81 -2.57 -0.98
CA LYS A 59 4.37 -2.33 -1.18
C LYS A 59 3.56 -2.53 0.09
N LEU A 60 3.91 -3.50 0.91
CA LEU A 60 3.26 -3.72 2.20
C LEU A 60 3.53 -2.57 3.18
N ARG A 61 4.77 -2.06 3.24
CA ARG A 61 5.13 -0.88 4.03
C ARG A 61 4.31 0.34 3.60
N LEU A 62 4.24 0.59 2.30
CA LEU A 62 3.46 1.70 1.75
C LEU A 62 1.96 1.55 2.04
N LEU A 63 1.41 0.32 1.97
CA LEU A 63 0.03 0.06 2.35
C LEU A 63 -0.25 0.40 3.82
N MET A 64 0.65 0.01 4.73
CA MET A 64 0.50 0.33 6.16
C MET A 64 0.62 1.84 6.40
N CYS A 65 1.56 2.51 5.75
CA CYS A 65 1.69 3.97 5.81
C CYS A 65 0.43 4.67 5.29
N ALA A 66 -0.11 4.22 4.15
CA ALA A 66 -1.35 4.75 3.60
C ALA A 66 -2.54 4.57 4.56
N CYS A 67 -2.64 3.42 5.23
CA CYS A 67 -3.63 3.21 6.29
C CYS A 67 -3.45 4.22 7.43
N CYS A 68 -2.23 4.47 7.91
CA CYS A 68 -1.97 5.44 8.97
C CYS A 68 -2.30 6.88 8.55
N ARG A 69 -2.07 7.24 7.29
CA ARG A 69 -2.38 8.57 6.78
C ARG A 69 -3.88 8.89 6.77
N ARG A 70 -4.76 7.89 6.82
CA ARG A 70 -6.21 8.08 6.98
C ARG A 70 -6.61 8.68 8.33
N VAL A 71 -5.74 8.61 9.32
CA VAL A 71 -5.94 9.15 10.67
C VAL A 71 -4.83 10.14 11.04
N TRP A 72 -4.22 10.77 10.04
CA TRP A 72 -3.03 11.62 10.20
C TRP A 72 -3.21 12.69 11.26
N ASP A 73 -4.37 13.35 11.26
CA ASP A 73 -4.64 14.49 12.15
C ASP A 73 -4.71 14.11 13.64
N VAL A 74 -5.02 12.85 13.93
CA VAL A 74 -5.09 12.35 15.31
C VAL A 74 -3.83 11.60 15.74
N LEU A 75 -2.86 11.38 14.83
CA LEU A 75 -1.59 10.78 15.19
C LEU A 75 -0.70 11.79 15.93
N PRO A 76 -0.06 11.39 17.04
CA PRO A 76 0.95 12.22 17.69
C PRO A 76 2.18 12.36 16.79
N GLU A 77 2.90 13.46 16.99
CA GLU A 77 4.06 13.80 16.16
C GLU A 77 5.09 12.66 16.02
N PRO A 78 5.51 11.93 17.07
CA PRO A 78 6.44 10.83 16.91
C PRO A 78 5.89 9.66 16.07
N ALA A 79 4.57 9.43 16.08
CA ALA A 79 3.96 8.42 15.22
C ALA A 79 3.92 8.88 13.74
N ARG A 80 3.71 10.18 13.51
CA ARG A 80 3.80 10.75 12.15
C ARG A 80 5.23 10.64 11.61
N ALA A 81 6.23 11.01 12.41
CA ALA A 81 7.65 10.87 12.05
C ALA A 81 8.01 9.41 11.73
N ALA A 82 7.45 8.45 12.49
CA ALA A 82 7.64 7.03 12.22
C ALA A 82 7.06 6.60 10.87
N VAL A 83 5.84 7.04 10.54
CA VAL A 83 5.23 6.75 9.23
C VAL A 83 6.06 7.33 8.09
N GLU A 84 6.54 8.58 8.24
CA GLU A 84 7.39 9.22 7.23
C GLU A 84 8.73 8.50 7.02
N ALA A 85 9.36 8.05 8.10
CA ALA A 85 10.60 7.28 8.02
C ALA A 85 10.38 5.93 7.32
N VAL A 86 9.27 5.24 7.60
CA VAL A 86 8.93 3.97 6.93
C VAL A 86 8.59 4.17 5.46
N GLU A 87 7.91 5.27 5.09
CA GLU A 87 7.71 5.62 3.67
C GLU A 87 9.04 5.89 2.96
N LYS A 88 9.99 6.55 3.64
CA LYS A 88 11.33 6.77 3.11
C LYS A 88 12.09 5.46 2.97
N LEU A 89 12.03 4.59 3.98
CA LEU A 89 12.63 3.26 3.94
C LEU A 89 12.09 2.38 2.80
N ALA A 90 10.84 2.58 2.38
CA ALA A 90 10.26 1.83 1.27
C ALA A 90 10.98 2.13 -0.07
N ASP A 91 11.57 3.31 -0.22
CA ASP A 91 12.25 3.74 -1.44
C ASP A 91 13.78 3.83 -1.32
N GLU A 92 14.29 4.02 -0.11
CA GLU A 92 15.69 4.26 0.19
C GLU A 92 16.21 3.29 1.26
N ASN A 93 17.50 3.01 1.25
CA ASN A 93 18.14 2.30 2.34
C ASN A 93 18.42 3.28 3.48
N LEU A 94 17.58 3.28 4.52
CA LEU A 94 17.89 3.98 5.76
C LEU A 94 18.87 3.18 6.61
N PRO A 95 19.83 3.84 7.30
CA PRO A 95 20.67 3.19 8.28
C PRO A 95 19.84 2.58 9.42
N ASP A 96 20.18 1.38 9.88
CA ASP A 96 19.47 0.68 10.95
C ASP A 96 19.32 1.54 12.22
N LYS A 97 20.37 2.30 12.55
CA LYS A 97 20.37 3.21 13.71
C LYS A 97 19.31 4.32 13.61
N GLU A 98 19.03 4.84 12.42
CA GLU A 98 17.99 5.85 12.19
C GLU A 98 16.61 5.21 12.35
N LEU A 99 16.42 4.03 11.79
CA LEU A 99 15.18 3.26 11.92
C LEU A 99 14.90 2.89 13.38
N ASP A 100 15.89 2.39 14.13
CA ASP A 100 15.78 2.06 15.54
C ASP A 100 15.41 3.29 16.39
N ALA A 101 15.98 4.46 16.07
CA ALA A 101 15.68 5.70 16.78
C ALA A 101 14.22 6.14 16.58
N VAL A 102 13.73 6.05 15.34
CA VAL A 102 12.34 6.41 14.99
C VAL A 102 11.35 5.43 15.61
N GLU A 103 11.63 4.13 15.56
CA GLU A 103 10.81 3.10 16.19
C GLU A 103 10.75 3.31 17.72
N SER A 104 11.88 3.54 18.36
CA SER A 104 11.95 3.82 19.80
C SER A 104 11.18 5.09 20.18
N ALA A 105 11.21 6.13 19.35
CA ALA A 105 10.46 7.36 19.57
C ALA A 105 8.95 7.13 19.46
N ALA A 106 8.51 6.42 18.43
CA ALA A 106 7.10 6.06 18.24
C ALA A 106 6.58 5.16 19.38
N TYR A 107 7.41 4.23 19.82
CA TYR A 107 7.10 3.34 20.96
C TYR A 107 6.88 4.15 22.25
N ARG A 108 7.76 5.10 22.56
CA ARG A 108 7.64 5.94 23.76
C ARG A 108 6.47 6.92 23.73
N ALA A 109 6.02 7.31 22.54
CA ALA A 109 4.89 8.23 22.38
C ALA A 109 3.54 7.61 22.71
N VAL A 110 3.43 6.29 22.78
CA VAL A 110 2.18 5.59 23.12
C VAL A 110 2.15 5.36 24.63
N PRO A 111 1.19 5.95 25.37
CA PRO A 111 1.05 5.73 26.81
C PRO A 111 0.89 4.24 27.12
N GLN A 112 1.51 3.81 28.24
CA GLN A 112 1.50 2.40 28.65
C GLN A 112 0.08 1.87 28.92
N SER A 113 -0.84 2.75 29.33
CA SER A 113 -2.25 2.43 29.54
C SER A 113 -3.01 2.07 28.25
N VAL A 114 -2.45 2.45 27.09
CA VAL A 114 -3.07 2.21 25.76
C VAL A 114 -2.57 0.89 25.14
N TRP A 115 -1.53 0.28 25.71
CA TRP A 115 -0.90 -0.93 25.15
C TRP A 115 -1.82 -2.15 25.15
N MET A 116 -2.79 -2.18 26.06
CA MET A 116 -3.74 -3.28 26.20
C MET A 116 -5.02 -3.07 25.37
N VAL A 117 -5.16 -1.91 24.69
CA VAL A 117 -6.37 -1.58 23.94
C VAL A 117 -6.02 -1.53 22.45
N GLU A 118 -6.38 -2.59 21.73
CA GLU A 118 -6.14 -2.71 20.26
C GLU A 118 -6.84 -1.62 19.44
N SER A 119 -7.70 -0.80 20.06
CA SER A 119 -8.56 0.19 19.39
C SER A 119 -7.97 1.59 19.26
N HIS A 120 -6.70 1.81 19.62
CA HIS A 120 -6.13 3.17 19.59
C HIS A 120 -5.38 3.48 18.28
N PRO A 121 -5.75 4.57 17.56
CA PRO A 121 -5.06 5.01 16.34
C PRO A 121 -3.56 5.21 16.51
N HIS A 122 -3.13 5.64 17.71
CA HIS A 122 -1.71 5.85 18.05
C HIS A 122 -0.87 4.56 17.92
N GLN A 123 -1.48 3.40 18.17
CA GLN A 123 -0.78 2.11 17.99
C GLN A 123 -0.52 1.80 16.52
N ALA A 124 -1.37 2.25 15.61
CA ALA A 124 -1.17 2.03 14.19
C ALA A 124 0.17 2.61 13.71
N GLY A 125 0.50 3.84 14.10
CA GLY A 125 1.77 4.47 13.76
C GLY A 125 2.98 3.73 14.34
N ARG A 126 2.86 3.21 15.57
CA ARG A 126 3.90 2.40 16.21
C ARG A 126 4.15 1.10 15.46
N TRP A 127 3.08 0.35 15.15
CA TRP A 127 3.22 -0.92 14.42
C TRP A 127 3.76 -0.70 13.01
N THR A 128 3.40 0.41 12.38
CA THR A 128 3.94 0.78 11.06
C THR A 128 5.44 1.06 11.13
N ALA A 129 5.94 1.62 12.23
CA ALA A 129 7.37 1.85 12.44
C ALA A 129 8.15 0.57 12.75
N ALA A 130 7.48 -0.48 13.27
CA ALA A 130 8.15 -1.75 13.55
C ALA A 130 8.79 -2.29 12.25
N ALA A 131 10.08 -2.60 12.33
CA ALA A 131 10.86 -3.05 11.16
C ALA A 131 10.37 -4.39 10.60
N PHE A 132 9.59 -5.13 11.37
CA PHE A 132 9.07 -6.44 11.00
C PHE A 132 7.69 -6.32 10.37
N VAL A 133 7.64 -6.38 9.05
CA VAL A 133 6.41 -6.31 8.24
C VAL A 133 5.36 -7.31 8.69
N GLN A 134 5.74 -8.46 9.23
CA GLN A 134 4.81 -9.49 9.67
C GLN A 134 3.92 -9.04 10.84
N ASP A 135 4.48 -8.31 11.81
CA ASP A 135 3.73 -7.78 12.94
C ASP A 135 2.83 -6.61 12.54
N VAL A 136 3.31 -5.81 11.60
CA VAL A 136 2.62 -4.59 11.12
C VAL A 136 1.38 -4.91 10.30
N ILE A 137 1.43 -5.92 9.43
CA ILE A 137 0.32 -6.26 8.50
C ILE A 137 -0.96 -6.63 9.24
N GLY A 138 -0.86 -7.29 10.39
CA GLY A 138 -2.03 -7.70 11.17
C GLY A 138 -2.59 -6.61 12.07
N TYR A 139 -1.73 -5.78 12.65
CA TYR A 139 -2.09 -4.88 13.75
C TYR A 139 -2.53 -3.48 13.30
N THR A 140 -1.82 -2.86 12.36
CA THR A 140 -2.16 -1.49 11.92
C THR A 140 -3.60 -1.37 11.40
N PRO A 141 -4.06 -2.17 10.43
CA PRO A 141 -5.43 -2.10 9.94
C PRO A 141 -6.47 -2.44 11.02
N ARG A 142 -6.17 -3.39 11.91
CA ARG A 142 -7.07 -3.78 13.01
C ARG A 142 -7.25 -2.66 14.02
N CYS A 143 -6.16 -1.97 14.41
CA CYS A 143 -6.23 -0.81 15.31
C CYS A 143 -7.08 0.30 14.71
N LEU A 144 -6.90 0.61 13.43
CA LEU A 144 -7.66 1.65 12.75
C LEU A 144 -9.15 1.32 12.66
N ARG A 145 -9.48 0.05 12.35
CA ARG A 145 -10.86 -0.41 12.34
C ARG A 145 -11.48 -0.36 13.73
N ALA A 146 -10.78 -0.87 14.74
CA ALA A 146 -11.27 -0.94 16.11
C ALA A 146 -11.44 0.46 16.74
N ALA A 147 -10.76 1.48 16.23
CA ALA A 147 -10.96 2.87 16.64
C ALA A 147 -12.27 3.48 16.14
N ARG A 148 -13.01 2.81 15.24
CA ARG A 148 -14.33 3.24 14.77
C ARG A 148 -15.41 2.79 15.74
N VAL A 149 -16.35 3.70 16.03
CA VAL A 149 -17.35 3.48 17.09
C VAL A 149 -18.50 2.62 16.60
N THR A 150 -18.98 2.85 15.37
CA THR A 150 -20.10 2.13 14.80
C THR A 150 -19.68 1.02 13.86
N LYS A 151 -20.58 0.04 13.61
CA LYS A 151 -20.35 -1.02 12.62
C LYS A 151 -20.23 -0.46 11.20
N GLU A 152 -20.98 0.57 10.90
CA GLU A 152 -20.98 1.26 9.62
C GLU A 152 -19.63 1.95 9.39
N GLU A 153 -19.09 2.63 10.38
CA GLU A 153 -17.75 3.23 10.32
C GLU A 153 -16.66 2.16 10.19
N GLN A 154 -16.78 1.03 10.88
CA GLN A 154 -15.86 -0.10 10.76
C GLN A 154 -15.89 -0.69 9.36
N ALA A 155 -17.06 -0.87 8.77
CA ALA A 155 -17.22 -1.38 7.41
C ALA A 155 -16.68 -0.39 6.37
N ALA A 156 -16.88 0.91 6.55
CA ALA A 156 -16.32 1.96 5.70
C ALA A 156 -14.78 1.98 5.77
N GLU A 157 -14.20 1.81 6.96
CA GLU A 157 -12.76 1.73 7.15
C GLU A 157 -12.18 0.48 6.47
N GLU A 158 -12.80 -0.70 6.63
CA GLU A 158 -12.38 -1.93 5.94
C GLU A 158 -12.43 -1.78 4.42
N GLN A 159 -13.48 -1.15 3.89
CA GLN A 159 -13.56 -0.87 2.45
C GLN A 159 -12.44 0.05 1.99
N ALA A 160 -12.17 1.13 2.71
CA ALA A 160 -11.11 2.06 2.39
C ALA A 160 -9.73 1.39 2.39
N GLN A 161 -9.45 0.52 3.36
CA GLN A 161 -8.21 -0.28 3.39
C GLN A 161 -8.12 -1.25 2.19
N CYS A 162 -9.25 -1.82 1.76
CA CYS A 162 -9.30 -2.64 0.55
C CYS A 162 -9.00 -1.82 -0.70
N ASP A 163 -9.49 -0.58 -0.78
CA ASP A 163 -9.26 0.30 -1.93
C ASP A 163 -7.80 0.75 -1.99
N LEU A 164 -7.17 1.06 -0.85
CA LEU A 164 -5.72 1.28 -0.75
C LEU A 164 -4.90 0.06 -1.21
N CYS A 165 -5.32 -1.15 -0.81
CA CYS A 165 -4.65 -2.38 -1.25
C CYS A 165 -4.73 -2.54 -2.78
N ARG A 166 -5.88 -2.24 -3.39
CA ARG A 166 -6.05 -2.30 -4.85
C ARG A 166 -5.26 -1.22 -5.57
N ASP A 167 -5.17 -0.02 -4.99
CA ASP A 167 -4.36 1.07 -5.55
C ASP A 167 -2.86 0.73 -5.55
N ILE A 168 -2.37 0.06 -4.51
CA ILE A 168 -0.93 -0.26 -4.39
C ILE A 168 -0.55 -1.53 -5.16
N PHE A 169 -1.38 -2.58 -5.11
CA PHE A 169 -1.04 -3.86 -5.73
C PHE A 169 -1.61 -4.04 -7.14
N GLY A 170 -2.60 -3.21 -7.54
CA GLY A 170 -3.34 -3.41 -8.77
C GLY A 170 -4.19 -4.68 -8.73
N ASN A 171 -4.53 -5.20 -9.90
CA ASN A 171 -5.25 -6.47 -10.04
C ASN A 171 -4.27 -7.62 -10.33
N PRO A 172 -3.98 -8.51 -9.38
CA PRO A 172 -3.00 -9.57 -9.57
C PRO A 172 -3.43 -10.61 -10.61
N TYR A 173 -4.69 -10.62 -11.01
CA TYR A 173 -5.23 -11.50 -12.07
C TYR A 173 -5.13 -10.88 -13.47
N ARG A 174 -4.71 -9.62 -13.56
CA ARG A 174 -4.48 -8.87 -14.80
C ARG A 174 -3.15 -8.14 -14.76
N PRO A 175 -2.04 -8.88 -14.78
CA PRO A 175 -0.73 -8.23 -14.81
C PRO A 175 -0.58 -7.41 -16.09
N VAL A 176 -0.13 -6.17 -15.94
CA VAL A 176 0.11 -5.24 -17.05
C VAL A 176 1.54 -5.40 -17.55
N ALA A 177 1.69 -5.66 -18.84
CA ALA A 177 2.97 -5.57 -19.51
C ALA A 177 3.26 -4.10 -19.86
N PHE A 178 3.95 -3.39 -18.97
CA PHE A 178 4.23 -1.97 -19.16
C PHE A 178 5.35 -1.78 -20.19
N ASP A 179 5.04 -1.05 -21.28
CA ASP A 179 6.04 -0.72 -22.31
C ASP A 179 6.93 0.43 -21.83
N ALA A 180 8.24 0.25 -21.95
CA ALA A 180 9.21 1.28 -21.60
C ALA A 180 9.04 2.57 -22.42
N ALA A 181 8.48 2.49 -23.63
CA ALA A 181 8.18 3.65 -24.47
C ALA A 181 7.14 4.59 -23.84
N TRP A 182 6.28 4.10 -22.94
CA TRP A 182 5.31 4.94 -22.24
C TRP A 182 5.95 5.81 -21.14
N ARG A 183 7.20 5.55 -20.76
CA ARG A 183 7.98 6.39 -19.81
C ARG A 183 8.54 7.63 -20.48
N THR A 184 7.68 8.45 -21.06
CA THR A 184 8.11 9.76 -21.58
C THR A 184 8.54 10.67 -20.42
N SER A 185 9.33 11.71 -20.74
CA SER A 185 9.75 12.70 -19.72
C SER A 185 8.54 13.36 -19.04
N THR A 186 7.46 13.62 -19.79
CA THR A 186 6.21 14.18 -19.25
C THR A 186 5.55 13.21 -18.27
N ALA A 187 5.37 11.94 -18.64
CA ALA A 187 4.75 10.94 -17.77
C ALA A 187 5.59 10.73 -16.49
N VAL A 188 6.90 10.63 -16.61
CA VAL A 188 7.80 10.48 -15.45
C VAL A 188 7.77 11.71 -14.56
N SER A 189 7.77 12.93 -15.12
CA SER A 189 7.70 14.16 -14.33
C SER A 189 6.40 14.27 -13.55
N LEU A 190 5.24 13.99 -14.17
CA LEU A 190 3.94 13.96 -13.49
C LEU A 190 3.90 12.92 -12.37
N ALA A 191 4.36 11.70 -12.66
CA ALA A 191 4.40 10.62 -11.68
C ALA A 191 5.33 10.97 -10.51
N SER A 192 6.52 11.55 -10.75
CA SER A 192 7.44 11.98 -9.71
C SER A 192 6.83 13.08 -8.83
N GLN A 193 6.20 14.09 -9.44
CA GLN A 193 5.55 15.16 -8.71
C GLN A 193 4.47 14.63 -7.77
N MET A 194 3.57 13.77 -8.27
CA MET A 194 2.51 13.14 -7.45
C MET A 194 3.10 12.29 -6.32
N TYR A 195 4.14 11.54 -6.62
CA TYR A 195 4.81 10.67 -5.65
C TYR A 195 5.45 11.45 -4.49
N GLU A 196 6.09 12.60 -4.80
CA GLU A 196 6.74 13.46 -3.83
C GLU A 196 5.74 14.28 -3.00
N SER A 197 4.79 14.94 -3.69
CA SER A 197 3.80 15.81 -3.04
C SER A 197 2.68 15.06 -2.33
N ARG A 198 2.43 13.81 -2.68
CA ARG A 198 1.23 13.03 -2.32
C ARG A 198 -0.08 13.66 -2.81
N ASP A 199 -0.01 14.54 -3.77
CA ASP A 199 -1.17 15.10 -4.46
C ASP A 199 -1.35 14.39 -5.80
N PHE A 200 -2.34 13.52 -5.86
CA PHE A 200 -2.66 12.70 -7.02
C PHE A 200 -3.75 13.33 -7.92
N GLY A 201 -4.09 14.60 -7.71
CA GLY A 201 -5.08 15.30 -8.52
C GLY A 201 -4.76 15.37 -10.02
N THR A 202 -3.50 15.13 -10.41
CA THR A 202 -3.06 15.10 -11.80
C THR A 202 -3.09 13.70 -12.45
N MET A 203 -3.65 12.68 -11.80
CA MET A 203 -3.77 11.34 -12.36
C MET A 203 -4.47 11.29 -13.72
N PRO A 204 -5.56 12.05 -13.99
CA PRO A 204 -6.16 12.08 -15.33
C PRO A 204 -5.20 12.64 -16.38
N ILE A 205 -4.35 13.61 -16.03
CA ILE A 205 -3.34 14.18 -16.95
C ILE A 205 -2.25 13.13 -17.24
N LEU A 206 -1.86 12.31 -16.24
CA LEU A 206 -0.97 11.19 -16.45
C LEU A 206 -1.57 10.17 -17.43
N ALA A 207 -2.88 9.88 -17.34
CA ALA A 207 -3.55 8.99 -18.29
C ALA A 207 -3.43 9.51 -19.73
N ASP A 208 -3.62 10.82 -19.93
CA ASP A 208 -3.52 11.43 -21.25
C ASP A 208 -2.07 11.39 -21.76
N ALA A 209 -1.09 11.71 -20.93
CA ALA A 209 0.34 11.60 -21.28
C ALA A 209 0.75 10.15 -21.63
N LEU A 210 0.21 9.15 -20.93
CA LEU A 210 0.44 7.73 -21.25
C LEU A 210 -0.23 7.34 -22.57
N GLN A 211 -1.45 7.81 -22.82
CA GLN A 211 -2.18 7.54 -24.06
C GLN A 211 -1.47 8.19 -25.27
N ASP A 212 -0.97 9.41 -25.13
CA ASP A 212 -0.19 10.11 -26.16
C ASP A 212 1.14 9.37 -26.45
N ALA A 213 1.69 8.70 -25.44
CA ALA A 213 2.86 7.82 -25.58
C ALA A 213 2.54 6.45 -26.21
N GLY A 214 1.26 6.23 -26.60
CA GLY A 214 0.82 4.99 -27.25
C GLY A 214 0.32 3.91 -26.27
N CYS A 215 0.10 4.22 -24.98
CA CYS A 215 -0.53 3.29 -24.06
C CYS A 215 -1.99 3.04 -24.45
N GLY A 216 -2.31 1.81 -24.85
CA GLY A 216 -3.66 1.35 -25.13
C GLY A 216 -4.21 0.42 -24.06
N ASP A 217 -3.50 0.25 -22.93
CA ASP A 217 -3.95 -0.62 -21.84
C ASP A 217 -5.09 0.04 -21.07
N LYS A 218 -6.25 -0.61 -21.14
CA LYS A 218 -7.48 -0.07 -20.56
C LYS A 218 -7.43 -0.03 -19.04
N ASP A 219 -6.80 -1.02 -18.40
CA ASP A 219 -6.73 -1.11 -16.94
C ASP A 219 -5.85 0.02 -16.39
N VAL A 220 -4.76 0.40 -17.10
CA VAL A 220 -3.91 1.56 -16.78
C VAL A 220 -4.68 2.87 -16.91
N LEU A 221 -5.30 3.09 -18.08
CA LEU A 221 -5.97 4.36 -18.36
C LEU A 221 -7.23 4.58 -17.52
N ASP A 222 -8.03 3.53 -17.32
CA ASP A 222 -9.23 3.61 -16.48
C ASP A 222 -8.86 3.87 -15.01
N HIS A 223 -7.79 3.22 -14.51
CA HIS A 223 -7.31 3.45 -13.15
C HIS A 223 -6.91 4.92 -12.90
N CYS A 224 -6.21 5.53 -13.85
CA CYS A 224 -5.82 6.93 -13.74
C CYS A 224 -6.99 7.91 -13.88
N ARG A 225 -8.07 7.54 -14.60
CA ARG A 225 -9.22 8.40 -14.91
C ARG A 225 -10.38 8.25 -13.93
N ASP A 226 -10.36 7.26 -13.04
CA ASP A 226 -11.43 7.07 -12.08
C ASP A 226 -11.31 8.10 -10.95
N GLU A 227 -12.10 9.18 -11.04
CA GLU A 227 -12.13 10.26 -10.04
C GLU A 227 -12.55 9.78 -8.62
N LYS A 228 -13.13 8.57 -8.52
CA LYS A 228 -13.52 7.98 -7.22
C LYS A 228 -12.42 7.14 -6.61
N GLN A 229 -11.40 6.82 -7.39
CA GLN A 229 -10.26 6.05 -6.92
C GLN A 229 -9.41 6.90 -5.98
N VAL A 230 -9.07 6.34 -4.83
CA VAL A 230 -8.09 6.92 -3.93
C VAL A 230 -6.71 6.49 -4.42
N HIS A 231 -5.83 7.45 -4.70
CA HIS A 231 -4.45 7.18 -5.06
C HIS A 231 -3.52 7.59 -3.93
N VAL A 232 -2.49 6.77 -3.71
CA VAL A 232 -1.51 6.98 -2.65
C VAL A 232 -0.09 6.71 -3.14
N ARG A 233 0.90 7.09 -2.35
CA ARG A 233 2.30 6.73 -2.60
C ARG A 233 2.41 5.19 -2.68
N GLY A 234 2.97 4.69 -3.78
CA GLY A 234 2.97 3.27 -4.10
C GLY A 234 1.82 2.82 -5.02
N CYS A 235 0.99 3.76 -5.54
CA CYS A 235 0.02 3.47 -6.60
C CYS A 235 0.68 2.67 -7.73
N TRP A 236 0.08 1.55 -8.12
CA TRP A 236 0.70 0.60 -9.04
C TRP A 236 1.01 1.20 -10.42
N VAL A 237 0.18 2.12 -10.94
CA VAL A 237 0.47 2.79 -12.21
C VAL A 237 1.63 3.76 -12.06
N VAL A 238 1.63 4.57 -11.02
CA VAL A 238 2.72 5.52 -10.74
C VAL A 238 4.04 4.77 -10.54
N ASP A 239 4.02 3.65 -9.80
CA ASP A 239 5.18 2.79 -9.62
C ASP A 239 5.69 2.22 -10.95
N LEU A 240 4.80 1.76 -11.84
CA LEU A 240 5.18 1.29 -13.19
C LEU A 240 5.85 2.39 -14.00
N VAL A 241 5.32 3.62 -13.97
CA VAL A 241 5.91 4.77 -14.67
C VAL A 241 7.28 5.13 -14.11
N LEU A 242 7.44 5.09 -12.78
CA LEU A 242 8.70 5.42 -12.10
C LEU A 242 9.71 4.25 -12.10
N GLY A 243 9.31 3.06 -12.55
CA GLY A 243 10.15 1.86 -12.48
C GLY A 243 10.39 1.37 -11.06
N LYS A 244 9.48 1.68 -10.14
CA LYS A 244 9.47 1.23 -8.74
C LYS A 244 8.58 -0.01 -8.63
N SER A 245 9.12 -1.19 -8.56
CA SER A 245 8.34 -2.45 -8.47
C SER A 245 8.86 -3.34 -7.36
#